data_fadc09db7b2dc0ed504dfbc952bc75f7
#
_entry.id   fadc09db7b2dc0ed504dfbc952bc75f7
#
_cell.length_a   1.000
_cell.length_b   1.000
_cell.length_c   1.000
_cell.angle_alpha   90.00
_cell.angle_beta   90.00
_cell.angle_gamma   90.00
#
_symmetry.space_group_name_H-M   'P 1'
#
loop_
_entity.id
_entity.type
_entity.pdbx_description
1 polymer ?
#
loop_
_entity_poly.entity_id
_entity_poly.type
_entity_poly.pdbx_seq_one_letter_code
_entity_poly.pdbx_strand_id
1 'polypeptide(L)'
;MENKTSAINIQVDTELKKDATSVLTDLGLSMSTAISLFLKQVVKKNGIPFEVTNVVPNKKILDVVCALIMKDGKCLIARRSKNDDLRGRWEFPGGRVQGMEDGTKTLERAFKDVFKIKTKINNYITHAICEYPGQIVDLKLYECDYISGEFNLEVHSEYKWVNIEDLLDYDLLEADVILSKYIIKKALEDIKEQKKDL
;
A
#
# COMPACT_ATOMS: atom_id res chain seq x y z
N MET A 1 15.15 -45.46 -0.85
CA MET A 1 15.86 -44.44 -0.07
C MET A 1 15.00 -44.09 1.13
N GLU A 2 15.43 -44.41 2.35
CA GLU A 2 14.71 -44.01 3.57
C GLU A 2 14.71 -42.49 3.69
N ASN A 3 13.55 -41.87 3.73
CA ASN A 3 13.40 -40.47 4.02
C ASN A 3 13.75 -40.26 5.51
N LYS A 4 15.02 -39.96 5.81
CA LYS A 4 15.44 -39.55 7.16
C LYS A 4 14.83 -38.20 7.47
N THR A 5 13.90 -38.18 8.40
CA THR A 5 13.33 -36.92 8.93
C THR A 5 14.07 -36.46 10.17
N SER A 6 14.29 -35.17 10.33
CA SER A 6 14.83 -34.55 11.55
C SER A 6 13.85 -33.52 12.07
N ALA A 7 13.79 -33.37 13.41
CA ALA A 7 12.91 -32.39 14.05
C ALA A 7 13.56 -31.00 14.07
N ILE A 8 12.74 -29.97 13.88
CA ILE A 8 13.10 -28.56 14.06
C ILE A 8 12.24 -28.01 15.21
N ASN A 9 12.88 -27.51 16.26
CA ASN A 9 12.20 -26.87 17.38
C ASN A 9 12.37 -25.34 17.27
N ILE A 10 11.24 -24.63 17.21
CA ILE A 10 11.20 -23.17 17.11
C ILE A 10 10.32 -22.63 18.23
N GLN A 11 10.83 -21.61 18.95
CA GLN A 11 10.02 -20.83 19.90
C GLN A 11 9.62 -19.52 19.24
N VAL A 12 8.35 -19.20 19.27
CA VAL A 12 7.77 -17.97 18.73
C VAL A 12 6.82 -17.36 19.75
N ASP A 13 6.56 -16.09 19.63
CA ASP A 13 5.55 -15.39 20.43
C ASP A 13 4.16 -16.05 20.30
N THR A 14 3.38 -16.03 21.38
CA THR A 14 2.08 -16.70 21.44
C THR A 14 1.05 -16.09 20.49
N GLU A 15 1.01 -14.76 20.38
CA GLU A 15 0.08 -14.06 19.48
C GLU A 15 0.50 -14.29 18.03
N LEU A 16 1.78 -14.16 17.72
CA LEU A 16 2.31 -14.46 16.38
C LEU A 16 1.96 -15.88 15.94
N LYS A 17 2.09 -16.87 16.83
CA LYS A 17 1.71 -18.26 16.55
C LYS A 17 0.21 -18.38 16.26
N LYS A 18 -0.63 -17.70 17.04
CA LYS A 18 -2.08 -17.72 16.88
C LYS A 18 -2.49 -17.12 15.53
N ASP A 19 -1.96 -15.94 15.20
CA ASP A 19 -2.28 -15.21 13.96
C ASP A 19 -1.83 -16.01 12.74
N ALA A 20 -0.59 -16.51 12.76
CA ALA A 20 -0.07 -17.35 11.69
C ALA A 20 -0.89 -18.64 11.52
N THR A 21 -1.34 -19.26 12.63
CA THR A 21 -2.19 -20.47 12.56
C THR A 21 -3.53 -20.15 11.92
N SER A 22 -4.15 -19.01 12.23
CA SER A 22 -5.41 -18.59 11.62
C SER A 22 -5.28 -18.47 10.10
N VAL A 23 -4.29 -17.69 9.64
CA VAL A 23 -4.03 -17.49 8.20
C VAL A 23 -3.75 -18.80 7.48
N LEU A 24 -2.94 -19.68 8.09
CA LEU A 24 -2.62 -20.98 7.48
C LEU A 24 -3.83 -21.92 7.41
N THR A 25 -4.71 -21.86 8.41
CA THR A 25 -5.95 -22.64 8.42
C THR A 25 -6.86 -22.22 7.27
N ASP A 26 -7.00 -20.92 7.04
CA ASP A 26 -7.79 -20.37 5.92
C ASP A 26 -7.24 -20.80 4.55
N LEU A 27 -5.92 -21.02 4.47
CA LEU A 27 -5.25 -21.55 3.28
C LEU A 27 -5.27 -23.09 3.19
N GLY A 28 -5.85 -23.78 4.16
CA GLY A 28 -5.86 -25.25 4.23
C GLY A 28 -4.49 -25.87 4.56
N LEU A 29 -3.58 -25.12 5.18
CA LEU A 29 -2.22 -25.55 5.49
C LEU A 29 -2.02 -25.75 7.01
N SER A 30 -1.29 -26.81 7.38
CA SER A 30 -0.78 -26.94 8.74
C SER A 30 0.51 -26.10 8.92
N MET A 31 0.84 -25.70 10.15
CA MET A 31 2.07 -25.00 10.48
C MET A 31 3.32 -25.77 9.98
N SER A 32 3.37 -27.07 10.18
CA SER A 32 4.49 -27.92 9.75
C SER A 32 4.61 -27.97 8.22
N THR A 33 3.49 -28.00 7.51
CA THR A 33 3.46 -27.95 6.04
C THR A 33 3.99 -26.59 5.54
N ALA A 34 3.56 -25.49 6.15
CA ALA A 34 4.00 -24.14 5.79
C ALA A 34 5.52 -23.98 6.02
N ILE A 35 6.06 -24.44 7.14
CA ILE A 35 7.49 -24.42 7.43
C ILE A 35 8.25 -25.26 6.39
N SER A 36 7.74 -26.45 6.05
CA SER A 36 8.39 -27.31 5.05
C SER A 36 8.40 -26.67 3.65
N LEU A 37 7.31 -25.96 3.27
CA LEU A 37 7.23 -25.21 2.02
C LEU A 37 8.22 -24.04 2.02
N PHE A 38 8.32 -23.31 3.11
CA PHE A 38 9.30 -22.23 3.27
C PHE A 38 10.72 -22.74 3.06
N LEU A 39 11.13 -23.81 3.75
CA LEU A 39 12.47 -24.39 3.63
C LEU A 39 12.77 -24.86 2.21
N LYS A 40 11.79 -25.46 1.52
CA LYS A 40 11.95 -25.83 0.10
C LYS A 40 12.20 -24.60 -0.78
N GLN A 41 11.52 -23.50 -0.52
CA GLN A 41 11.72 -22.24 -1.27
C GLN A 41 13.09 -21.63 -0.97
N VAL A 42 13.56 -21.67 0.27
CA VAL A 42 14.92 -21.23 0.66
C VAL A 42 15.97 -21.97 -0.14
N VAL A 43 15.87 -23.30 -0.20
CA VAL A 43 16.81 -24.13 -0.97
C VAL A 43 16.73 -23.84 -2.46
N LYS A 44 15.51 -23.76 -3.02
CA LYS A 44 15.29 -23.47 -4.45
C LYS A 44 15.87 -22.13 -4.89
N LYS A 45 15.73 -21.09 -4.05
CA LYS A 45 16.22 -19.73 -4.34
C LYS A 45 17.66 -19.49 -3.90
N ASN A 46 18.27 -20.44 -3.21
CA ASN A 46 19.57 -20.28 -2.53
C ASN A 46 19.61 -19.01 -1.67
N GLY A 47 18.52 -18.71 -0.95
CA GLY A 47 18.35 -17.49 -0.13
C GLY A 47 16.96 -17.41 0.45
N ILE A 48 16.70 -16.35 1.22
CA ILE A 48 15.37 -16.09 1.78
C ILE A 48 14.40 -15.76 0.62
N PRO A 49 13.20 -16.41 0.54
CA PRO A 49 12.27 -16.25 -0.58
C PRO A 49 11.47 -14.94 -0.58
N PHE A 50 11.76 -14.03 0.31
CA PHE A 50 11.19 -12.69 0.42
C PHE A 50 12.27 -11.72 0.92
N GLU A 51 12.02 -10.43 0.77
CA GLU A 51 12.93 -9.40 1.25
C GLU A 51 12.96 -9.38 2.79
N VAL A 52 14.15 -9.48 3.36
CA VAL A 52 14.34 -9.36 4.81
C VAL A 52 14.45 -7.88 5.14
N THR A 53 13.34 -7.29 5.54
CA THR A 53 13.32 -5.94 6.09
C THR A 53 13.48 -6.00 7.61
N ASN A 54 14.11 -4.98 8.21
CA ASN A 54 14.17 -4.83 9.66
C ASN A 54 12.76 -4.50 10.20
N VAL A 55 11.90 -5.50 10.33
CA VAL A 55 10.61 -5.34 10.99
C VAL A 55 10.90 -5.24 12.48
N VAL A 56 10.73 -4.06 13.05
CA VAL A 56 10.82 -3.87 14.51
C VAL A 56 9.74 -4.75 15.15
N PRO A 57 10.10 -5.69 16.05
CA PRO A 57 9.11 -6.51 16.73
C PRO A 57 8.09 -5.62 17.44
N ASN A 58 6.81 -5.84 17.21
CA ASN A 58 5.63 -5.16 17.79
C ASN A 58 5.06 -3.93 17.07
N LYS A 59 5.48 -3.54 15.87
CA LYS A 59 4.73 -2.53 15.12
C LYS A 59 3.70 -3.19 14.21
N LYS A 60 2.45 -2.80 14.36
CA LYS A 60 1.36 -3.24 13.46
C LYS A 60 1.64 -2.72 12.05
N ILE A 61 1.71 -3.61 11.07
CA ILE A 61 1.76 -3.21 9.67
C ILE A 61 0.34 -2.89 9.21
N LEU A 62 0.13 -1.67 8.74
CA LEU A 62 -1.11 -1.24 8.10
C LEU A 62 -0.93 -1.30 6.59
N ASP A 63 -1.71 -2.14 5.97
CA ASP A 63 -1.82 -2.22 4.51
C ASP A 63 -2.82 -1.15 4.04
N VAL A 64 -2.34 -0.18 3.28
CA VAL A 64 -3.12 0.96 2.81
C VAL A 64 -2.93 1.09 1.31
N VAL A 65 -4.00 1.44 0.63
CA VAL A 65 -3.97 1.68 -0.82
C VAL A 65 -4.42 3.11 -1.11
N CYS A 66 -3.77 3.75 -2.06
CA CYS A 66 -4.14 5.07 -2.54
C CYS A 66 -4.11 5.15 -4.06
N ALA A 67 -4.65 6.20 -4.62
CA ALA A 67 -4.72 6.37 -6.06
C ALA A 67 -4.16 7.71 -6.53
N LEU A 68 -3.36 7.64 -7.59
CA LEU A 68 -3.08 8.76 -8.46
C LEU A 68 -4.27 8.92 -9.41
N ILE A 69 -5.24 9.76 -9.02
CA ILE A 69 -6.43 10.03 -9.83
C ILE A 69 -6.12 11.22 -10.72
N MET A 70 -6.17 10.99 -12.04
CA MET A 70 -5.85 12.00 -13.05
C MET A 70 -7.11 12.55 -13.71
N LYS A 71 -7.13 13.88 -13.94
CA LYS A 71 -8.14 14.60 -14.71
C LYS A 71 -7.51 15.86 -15.29
N ASP A 72 -7.67 16.08 -16.59
CA ASP A 72 -7.20 17.29 -17.31
C ASP A 72 -5.72 17.64 -17.01
N GLY A 73 -4.85 16.62 -16.95
CA GLY A 73 -3.42 16.76 -16.67
C GLY A 73 -3.06 17.04 -15.20
N LYS A 74 -4.04 17.08 -14.30
CA LYS A 74 -3.86 17.30 -12.87
C LYS A 74 -4.17 16.05 -12.07
N CYS A 75 -3.51 15.90 -10.92
CA CYS A 75 -3.80 14.85 -9.96
C CYS A 75 -4.60 15.37 -8.76
N LEU A 76 -5.40 14.48 -8.18
CA LEU A 76 -6.21 14.77 -7.02
C LEU A 76 -5.45 14.52 -5.73
N ILE A 77 -5.50 15.48 -4.81
CA ILE A 77 -5.12 15.30 -3.40
C ILE A 77 -6.26 15.71 -2.48
N ALA A 78 -6.36 15.08 -1.32
CA ALA A 78 -7.37 15.34 -0.31
C ALA A 78 -6.70 15.74 1.01
N ARG A 79 -7.32 16.68 1.73
CA ARG A 79 -6.84 17.19 3.00
C ARG A 79 -7.59 16.56 4.15
N ARG A 80 -6.89 15.92 5.07
CA ARG A 80 -7.48 15.32 6.27
C ARG A 80 -8.18 16.36 7.14
N SER A 81 -9.26 15.93 7.81
CA SER A 81 -10.01 16.83 8.69
C SER A 81 -9.19 17.20 9.94
N LYS A 82 -9.52 18.35 10.57
CA LYS A 82 -8.82 18.82 11.77
C LYS A 82 -9.03 17.94 13.00
N ASN A 83 -9.99 17.02 12.97
CA ASN A 83 -10.34 16.14 14.09
C ASN A 83 -9.58 14.78 14.03
N ASP A 84 -8.71 14.59 13.05
CA ASP A 84 -7.88 13.41 12.87
C ASP A 84 -6.49 13.64 13.49
N ASP A 85 -5.80 12.57 13.90
CA ASP A 85 -4.43 12.61 14.42
C ASP A 85 -3.40 13.15 13.41
N LEU A 86 -3.71 13.03 12.11
CA LEU A 86 -2.91 13.52 10.97
C LEU A 86 -3.41 14.88 10.44
N ARG A 87 -3.91 15.71 11.31
CA ARG A 87 -4.68 16.97 11.13
C ARG A 87 -4.16 17.87 10.02
N GLY A 88 -5.03 18.11 9.04
CA GLY A 88 -4.82 19.14 8.01
C GLY A 88 -3.74 18.84 7.00
N ARG A 89 -3.09 17.68 7.05
CA ARG A 89 -2.12 17.23 6.05
C ARG A 89 -2.83 16.67 4.82
N TRP A 90 -2.13 16.70 3.71
CA TRP A 90 -2.62 16.23 2.43
C TRP A 90 -2.19 14.78 2.17
N GLU A 91 -3.00 14.05 1.43
CA GLU A 91 -2.75 12.66 1.04
C GLU A 91 -3.34 12.36 -0.34
N PHE A 92 -2.86 11.32 -0.98
CA PHE A 92 -3.58 10.73 -2.11
C PHE A 92 -4.84 10.02 -1.61
N PRO A 93 -5.99 10.19 -2.29
CA PRO A 93 -7.23 9.51 -1.90
C PRO A 93 -7.07 8.00 -1.87
N GLY A 94 -7.59 7.37 -0.81
CA GLY A 94 -7.46 5.93 -0.67
C GLY A 94 -8.16 5.36 0.54
N GLY A 95 -7.69 4.20 1.02
CA GLY A 95 -8.27 3.54 2.17
C GLY A 95 -7.43 2.38 2.70
N ARG A 96 -7.73 1.95 3.93
CA ARG A 96 -7.11 0.77 4.55
C ARG A 96 -7.71 -0.50 3.98
N VAL A 97 -6.84 -1.48 3.72
CA VAL A 97 -7.27 -2.83 3.34
C VAL A 97 -8.01 -3.47 4.53
N GLN A 98 -9.15 -4.08 4.26
CA GLN A 98 -9.97 -4.74 5.27
C GLN A 98 -10.09 -6.24 4.96
N GLY A 99 -9.83 -7.07 5.97
CA GLY A 99 -9.92 -8.51 5.81
C GLY A 99 -9.03 -9.04 4.68
N MET A 100 -9.62 -9.73 3.72
CA MET A 100 -8.93 -10.32 2.56
C MET A 100 -9.16 -9.52 1.26
N GLU A 101 -9.50 -8.23 1.35
CA GLU A 101 -9.63 -7.38 0.17
C GLU A 101 -8.27 -7.25 -0.54
N ASP A 102 -8.29 -7.26 -1.86
CA ASP A 102 -7.17 -6.78 -2.67
C ASP A 102 -7.21 -5.24 -2.78
N GLY A 103 -6.12 -4.67 -3.31
CA GLY A 103 -6.00 -3.21 -3.42
C GLY A 103 -7.08 -2.57 -4.29
N THR A 104 -7.53 -3.24 -5.35
CA THR A 104 -8.57 -2.72 -6.25
C THR A 104 -9.93 -2.67 -5.58
N LYS A 105 -10.33 -3.73 -4.89
CA LYS A 105 -11.59 -3.77 -4.12
C LYS A 105 -11.59 -2.75 -2.99
N THR A 106 -10.46 -2.57 -2.32
CA THR A 106 -10.31 -1.55 -1.28
C THR A 106 -10.53 -0.15 -1.84
N LEU A 107 -9.93 0.17 -3.01
CA LEU A 107 -10.12 1.47 -3.67
C LEU A 107 -11.56 1.66 -4.17
N GLU A 108 -12.17 0.63 -4.78
CA GLU A 108 -13.59 0.68 -5.19
C GLU A 108 -14.50 1.01 -4.01
N ARG A 109 -14.31 0.33 -2.88
CA ARG A 109 -15.05 0.59 -1.65
C ARG A 109 -14.80 2.02 -1.13
N ALA A 110 -13.53 2.44 -1.02
CA ALA A 110 -13.18 3.77 -0.52
C ALA A 110 -13.81 4.87 -1.39
N PHE A 111 -13.70 4.78 -2.71
CA PHE A 111 -14.24 5.78 -3.61
C PHE A 111 -15.76 5.82 -3.61
N LYS A 112 -16.42 4.66 -3.53
CA LYS A 112 -17.87 4.58 -3.42
C LYS A 112 -18.39 5.08 -2.08
N ASP A 113 -17.82 4.60 -0.96
CA ASP A 113 -18.41 4.76 0.37
C ASP A 113 -17.93 6.03 1.07
N VAL A 114 -16.66 6.43 0.89
CA VAL A 114 -16.07 7.59 1.55
C VAL A 114 -16.09 8.81 0.64
N PHE A 115 -15.52 8.69 -0.55
CA PHE A 115 -15.33 9.84 -1.45
C PHE A 115 -16.56 10.17 -2.31
N LYS A 116 -17.51 9.21 -2.48
CA LYS A 116 -18.72 9.33 -3.32
C LYS A 116 -18.42 9.66 -4.79
N ILE A 117 -17.27 9.23 -5.28
CA ILE A 117 -16.85 9.37 -6.68
C ILE A 117 -16.83 8.03 -7.39
N LYS A 118 -16.90 8.10 -8.71
CA LYS A 118 -16.73 6.96 -9.62
C LYS A 118 -15.40 7.10 -10.35
N THR A 119 -14.58 6.07 -10.26
CA THR A 119 -13.27 5.99 -10.91
C THR A 119 -13.14 4.71 -11.69
N LYS A 120 -12.18 4.67 -12.60
CA LYS A 120 -11.68 3.44 -13.21
C LYS A 120 -10.28 3.18 -12.64
N ILE A 121 -10.12 2.08 -11.93
CA ILE A 121 -8.82 1.66 -11.41
C ILE A 121 -8.07 0.96 -12.52
N ASN A 122 -6.86 1.42 -12.81
CA ASN A 122 -6.00 0.89 -13.87
C ASN A 122 -4.91 -0.01 -13.27
N ASN A 123 -3.66 0.44 -13.22
CA ASN A 123 -2.52 -0.37 -12.87
C ASN A 123 -1.97 -0.02 -11.48
N TYR A 124 -1.38 -1.02 -10.82
CA TYR A 124 -0.48 -0.78 -9.71
C TYR A 124 0.79 -0.05 -10.22
N ILE A 125 1.21 1.00 -9.53
CA ILE A 125 2.38 1.80 -9.90
C ILE A 125 3.58 1.42 -9.03
N THR A 126 3.47 1.62 -7.72
CA THR A 126 4.54 1.42 -6.74
C THR A 126 3.99 1.44 -5.31
N HIS A 127 4.85 1.33 -4.30
CA HIS A 127 4.48 1.50 -2.90
C HIS A 127 5.54 2.30 -2.13
N ALA A 128 5.16 2.79 -0.96
CA ALA A 128 6.02 3.41 0.02
C ALA A 128 5.81 2.77 1.39
N ILE A 129 6.90 2.35 2.03
CA ILE A 129 6.87 1.87 3.42
C ILE A 129 7.33 3.02 4.31
N CYS A 130 6.50 3.39 5.26
CA CYS A 130 6.80 4.48 6.18
C CYS A 130 6.50 4.08 7.62
N GLU A 131 7.42 4.42 8.52
CA GLU A 131 7.30 4.13 9.94
C GLU A 131 6.67 5.33 10.66
N TYR A 132 5.55 5.06 11.35
CA TYR A 132 4.86 6.01 12.21
C TYR A 132 4.94 5.57 13.67
N PRO A 133 4.66 6.44 14.65
CA PRO A 133 4.55 6.02 16.04
C PRO A 133 3.56 4.86 16.22
N GLY A 134 4.04 3.71 16.67
CA GLY A 134 3.22 2.52 16.92
C GLY A 134 2.82 1.67 15.71
N GLN A 135 3.14 2.07 14.48
CA GLN A 135 2.74 1.32 13.27
C GLN A 135 3.69 1.54 12.10
N ILE A 136 3.69 0.60 11.18
CA ILE A 136 4.32 0.73 9.86
C ILE A 136 3.20 0.80 8.83
N VAL A 137 3.25 1.75 7.90
CA VAL A 137 2.30 1.86 6.79
C VAL A 137 2.98 1.37 5.52
N ASP A 138 2.41 0.37 4.86
CA ASP A 138 2.72 -0.01 3.48
C ASP A 138 1.65 0.61 2.58
N LEU A 139 1.99 1.76 1.96
CA LEU A 139 1.08 2.54 1.12
C LEU A 139 1.30 2.19 -0.35
N LYS A 140 0.35 1.47 -0.94
CA LYS A 140 0.37 1.04 -2.35
C LYS A 140 -0.35 2.05 -3.22
N LEU A 141 0.29 2.48 -4.30
CA LEU A 141 -0.23 3.46 -5.25
C LEU A 141 -0.74 2.78 -6.52
N TYR A 142 -1.97 3.14 -6.89
CA TYR A 142 -2.62 2.72 -8.14
C TYR A 142 -2.90 3.92 -9.03
N GLU A 143 -2.84 3.72 -10.33
CA GLU A 143 -3.31 4.67 -11.31
C GLU A 143 -4.82 4.57 -11.47
N CYS A 144 -5.53 5.71 -11.47
CA CYS A 144 -6.99 5.75 -11.63
C CYS A 144 -7.43 6.92 -12.50
N ASP A 145 -8.44 6.68 -13.34
CA ASP A 145 -9.12 7.73 -14.09
C ASP A 145 -10.35 8.21 -13.31
N TYR A 146 -10.52 9.52 -13.20
CA TYR A 146 -11.76 10.09 -12.68
C TYR A 146 -12.86 9.99 -13.73
N ILE A 147 -14.02 9.46 -13.35
CA ILE A 147 -15.18 9.33 -14.24
C ILE A 147 -16.24 10.38 -13.91
N SER A 148 -16.71 10.42 -12.65
CA SER A 148 -17.79 11.31 -12.22
C SER A 148 -17.96 11.32 -10.70
N GLY A 149 -18.81 12.19 -10.21
CA GLY A 149 -19.21 12.30 -8.81
C GLY A 149 -18.82 13.63 -8.20
N GLU A 150 -19.35 13.92 -7.03
CA GLU A 150 -18.96 15.05 -6.21
C GLU A 150 -18.32 14.53 -4.93
N PHE A 151 -17.16 15.10 -4.57
CA PHE A 151 -16.42 14.65 -3.40
C PHE A 151 -17.16 14.92 -2.11
N ASN A 152 -17.38 13.87 -1.33
CA ASN A 152 -17.89 13.98 0.02
C ASN A 152 -16.76 14.40 0.98
N LEU A 153 -17.00 15.42 1.78
CA LEU A 153 -16.05 15.98 2.73
C LEU A 153 -16.30 15.55 4.19
N GLU A 154 -16.96 14.41 4.43
CA GLU A 154 -17.18 13.92 5.80
C GLU A 154 -15.87 13.56 6.52
N VAL A 155 -14.94 12.93 5.81
CA VAL A 155 -13.63 12.49 6.34
C VAL A 155 -12.52 13.50 6.05
N HIS A 156 -12.62 14.20 4.94
CA HIS A 156 -11.66 15.19 4.48
C HIS A 156 -12.26 16.61 4.57
N SER A 157 -11.44 17.61 4.81
CA SER A 157 -11.86 19.01 4.89
C SER A 157 -11.80 19.75 3.57
N GLU A 158 -11.01 19.24 2.63
CA GLU A 158 -10.73 19.89 1.35
C GLU A 158 -10.20 18.86 0.34
N TYR A 159 -10.38 19.11 -0.95
CA TYR A 159 -9.65 18.42 -2.02
C TYR A 159 -9.17 19.42 -3.07
N LYS A 160 -8.11 19.07 -3.79
CA LYS A 160 -7.56 19.90 -4.87
C LYS A 160 -7.10 19.07 -6.04
N TRP A 161 -7.27 19.63 -7.24
CA TRP A 161 -6.61 19.20 -8.45
C TRP A 161 -5.33 20.00 -8.63
N VAL A 162 -4.17 19.34 -8.59
CA VAL A 162 -2.85 19.98 -8.59
C VAL A 162 -2.00 19.42 -9.72
N ASN A 163 -1.04 20.20 -10.22
CA ASN A 163 -0.08 19.66 -11.18
C ASN A 163 0.87 18.70 -10.44
N ILE A 164 1.39 17.72 -11.15
CA ILE A 164 2.31 16.73 -10.57
C ILE A 164 3.57 17.39 -10.00
N GLU A 165 4.11 18.39 -10.70
CA GLU A 165 5.29 19.16 -10.27
C GLU A 165 5.08 19.94 -8.96
N ASP A 166 3.83 20.32 -8.65
CA ASP A 166 3.49 21.13 -7.47
C ASP A 166 3.19 20.27 -6.22
N LEU A 167 3.23 18.93 -6.33
CA LEU A 167 2.84 18.02 -5.23
C LEU A 167 3.64 18.28 -3.95
N LEU A 168 4.93 18.55 -4.05
CA LEU A 168 5.80 18.75 -2.89
C LEU A 168 5.65 20.15 -2.25
N ASP A 169 4.87 21.06 -2.81
CA ASP A 169 4.51 22.34 -2.21
C ASP A 169 3.38 22.18 -1.16
N TYR A 170 2.77 21.01 -1.08
CA TYR A 170 1.74 20.68 -0.11
C TYR A 170 2.33 19.93 1.09
N ASP A 171 1.79 20.15 2.29
CA ASP A 171 2.13 19.39 3.50
C ASP A 171 1.54 17.98 3.43
N LEU A 172 2.17 17.13 2.61
CA LEU A 172 1.78 15.74 2.41
C LEU A 172 2.19 14.86 3.60
N LEU A 173 1.47 13.75 3.82
CA LEU A 173 1.92 12.70 4.72
C LEU A 173 3.24 12.08 4.24
N GLU A 174 4.04 11.55 5.16
CA GLU A 174 5.40 11.06 4.87
C GLU A 174 5.43 10.02 3.76
N ALA A 175 4.51 9.05 3.77
CA ALA A 175 4.41 8.05 2.73
C ALA A 175 4.02 8.66 1.37
N ASP A 176 3.12 9.65 1.37
CA ASP A 176 2.69 10.37 0.17
C ASP A 176 3.81 11.24 -0.40
N VAL A 177 4.68 11.80 0.43
CA VAL A 177 5.91 12.51 -0.02
C VAL A 177 6.82 11.55 -0.80
N ILE A 178 7.01 10.31 -0.31
CA ILE A 178 7.83 9.30 -0.99
C ILE A 178 7.23 8.98 -2.37
N LEU A 179 5.93 8.73 -2.42
CA LEU A 179 5.21 8.46 -3.66
C LEU A 179 5.27 9.64 -4.64
N SER A 180 5.09 10.88 -4.14
CA SER A 180 5.14 12.09 -4.96
C SER A 180 6.50 12.28 -5.62
N LYS A 181 7.59 12.06 -4.89
CA LYS A 181 8.96 12.09 -5.47
C LYS A 181 9.14 11.08 -6.59
N TYR A 182 8.59 9.88 -6.43
CA TYR A 182 8.62 8.85 -7.47
C TYR A 182 7.83 9.28 -8.72
N ILE A 183 6.59 9.80 -8.53
CA ILE A 183 5.70 10.24 -9.61
C ILE A 183 6.34 11.39 -10.40
N ILE A 184 6.87 12.41 -9.71
CA ILE A 184 7.52 13.57 -10.33
C ILE A 184 8.72 13.11 -11.16
N LYS A 185 9.57 12.24 -10.60
CA LYS A 185 10.74 11.71 -11.32
C LYS A 185 10.32 11.00 -12.59
N LYS A 186 9.32 10.12 -12.51
CA LYS A 186 8.80 9.38 -13.66
C LYS A 186 8.24 10.31 -14.74
N ALA A 187 7.44 11.30 -14.36
CA ALA A 187 6.90 12.28 -15.30
C ALA A 187 8.01 13.07 -16.04
N LEU A 188 9.10 13.41 -15.36
CA LEU A 188 10.25 14.08 -15.97
C LEU A 188 11.04 13.16 -16.92
N GLU A 189 11.11 11.86 -16.64
CA GLU A 189 11.73 10.87 -17.51
C GLU A 189 10.92 10.70 -18.80
N ASP A 190 9.59 10.55 -18.69
CA ASP A 190 8.68 10.43 -19.84
C ASP A 190 8.76 11.64 -20.79
N ILE A 191 8.83 12.87 -20.24
CA ILE A 191 9.01 14.10 -21.03
C ILE A 191 10.35 14.12 -21.78
N LYS A 192 11.43 13.61 -21.17
CA LYS A 192 12.76 13.55 -21.81
C LYS A 192 12.79 12.51 -22.95
N GLU A 193 12.09 11.38 -22.78
CA GLU A 193 11.99 10.36 -23.83
C GLU A 193 11.21 10.88 -25.02
N GLN A 194 10.05 11.51 -24.80
CA GLN A 194 9.24 12.11 -25.88
C GLN A 194 10.00 13.20 -26.69
N LYS A 195 10.94 13.92 -26.06
CA LYS A 195 11.78 14.92 -26.73
C LYS A 195 12.94 14.33 -27.53
N LYS A 196 13.30 13.06 -27.33
CA LYS A 196 14.34 12.39 -28.12
C LYS A 196 13.80 11.79 -29.42
N ASP A 197 12.50 11.57 -29.48
CA ASP A 197 11.79 10.96 -30.63
C ASP A 197 11.25 12.04 -31.61
N LEU A 198 11.52 13.33 -31.35
CA LEU A 198 11.22 14.50 -32.19
C LEU A 198 12.47 15.11 -32.81
#